data_5ce2baa74c2a3395e03ccc4e7bd75646
#
_entry.id   5ce2baa74c2a3395e03ccc4e7bd75646
#
_cell.length_a   1.000
_cell.length_b   1.000
_cell.length_c   1.000
_cell.angle_alpha   90.00
_cell.angle_beta   90.00
_cell.angle_gamma   90.00
#
_symmetry.space_group_name_H-M   'P 1'
#
loop_
_entity.id
_entity.type
_entity.pdbx_description
1 polymer ?
#
loop_
_entity_poly.entity_id
_entity_poly.type
_entity_poly.pdbx_seq_one_letter_code
_entity_poly.pdbx_strand_id
1 'polypeptide(L)'
;MFLNFSMYYIKHLYNFFSTLAVIIFFFSTEVVEARSFEINDIEIAQPFEINFDKNKVIDLGFKKAFFELVYSLIKSPDFKKIDNIKLNEIKSMVETFSIKEEKFVDQKYYVNLGVSFNKKKIFRYLEKKNIFPSQILKQQFLFIPIIINENANNISIFSNNPIYVNWNKTNKKYQLINYLLPSEDLEDLNLIKEKLDVIETYDFNEITKKYFLKNSIISLIFKGNNEVRILTKIYNNENVIIKNDTFKSINIDNEIDLNFLIENLKNLFEDTWKKLNEINTSIKVP
;
A
#
# COMPACT_ATOMS: atom_id res chain seq x y z
N MET A 1 53.72 -17.31 37.72
CA MET A 1 53.72 -15.89 37.23
C MET A 1 53.09 -15.71 35.83
N PHE A 2 53.00 -16.72 34.99
CA PHE A 2 52.45 -16.63 33.62
C PHE A 2 50.90 -16.67 33.54
N LEU A 3 50.18 -17.20 34.49
CA LEU A 3 48.72 -17.32 34.47
C LEU A 3 47.98 -15.98 34.69
N ASN A 4 48.56 -15.03 35.43
CA ASN A 4 47.93 -13.76 35.70
C ASN A 4 48.03 -12.78 34.51
N PHE A 5 49.02 -12.96 33.63
CA PHE A 5 49.17 -12.10 32.44
C PHE A 5 48.16 -12.44 31.37
N SER A 6 47.81 -13.72 31.19
CA SER A 6 46.81 -14.18 30.22
C SER A 6 45.40 -13.69 30.58
N MET A 7 45.02 -13.73 31.86
CA MET A 7 43.69 -13.31 32.30
C MET A 7 43.48 -11.78 32.16
N TYR A 8 44.53 -10.99 32.29
CA TYR A 8 44.45 -9.55 32.11
C TYR A 8 44.15 -9.14 30.65
N TYR A 9 44.83 -9.82 29.68
CA TYR A 9 44.61 -9.58 28.26
C TYR A 9 43.20 -10.05 27.82
N ILE A 10 42.71 -11.17 28.33
CA ILE A 10 41.36 -11.69 28.02
C ILE A 10 40.30 -10.72 28.53
N LYS A 11 40.44 -10.13 29.70
CA LYS A 11 39.51 -9.17 30.28
C LYS A 11 39.49 -7.82 29.48
N HIS A 12 40.64 -7.34 29.01
CA HIS A 12 40.71 -6.17 28.15
C HIS A 12 40.11 -6.41 26.75
N LEU A 13 40.33 -7.62 26.18
CA LEU A 13 39.74 -8.01 24.91
C LEU A 13 38.24 -8.12 25.01
N TYR A 14 37.70 -8.69 26.07
CA TYR A 14 36.25 -8.77 26.33
C TYR A 14 35.63 -7.38 26.47
N ASN A 15 36.23 -6.48 27.22
CA ASN A 15 35.74 -5.10 27.36
C ASN A 15 35.79 -4.33 26.03
N PHE A 16 36.84 -4.54 25.22
CA PHE A 16 36.95 -3.93 23.89
C PHE A 16 35.84 -4.43 22.94
N PHE A 17 35.55 -5.73 22.90
CA PHE A 17 34.46 -6.28 22.08
C PHE A 17 33.08 -5.87 22.60
N SER A 18 32.88 -5.75 23.92
CA SER A 18 31.61 -5.29 24.47
C SER A 18 31.34 -3.81 24.17
N THR A 19 32.35 -2.95 24.25
CA THR A 19 32.23 -1.53 23.86
C THR A 19 32.05 -1.36 22.36
N LEU A 20 32.70 -2.16 21.53
CA LEU A 20 32.53 -2.15 20.08
C LEU A 20 31.12 -2.61 19.68
N ALA A 21 30.58 -3.65 20.34
CA ALA A 21 29.19 -4.13 20.11
C ALA A 21 28.14 -3.07 20.48
N VAL A 22 28.35 -2.35 21.59
CA VAL A 22 27.46 -1.24 22.00
C VAL A 22 27.52 -0.10 20.98
N ILE A 23 28.69 0.27 20.48
CA ILE A 23 28.84 1.30 19.45
C ILE A 23 28.13 0.91 18.15
N ILE A 24 28.27 -0.34 17.69
CA ILE A 24 27.60 -0.84 16.49
C ILE A 24 26.06 -0.81 16.66
N PHE A 25 25.56 -1.11 17.87
CA PHE A 25 24.12 -1.10 18.15
C PHE A 25 23.54 0.33 18.09
N PHE A 26 24.27 1.34 18.50
CA PHE A 26 23.83 2.74 18.41
C PHE A 26 23.85 3.32 16.99
N PHE A 27 24.66 2.79 16.07
CA PHE A 27 24.71 3.25 14.69
C PHE A 27 23.64 2.61 13.78
N SER A 28 22.93 1.57 14.24
CA SER A 28 21.98 0.82 13.41
C SER A 28 20.51 1.32 13.45
N THR A 29 20.18 2.36 14.23
CA THR A 29 18.78 2.73 14.48
C THR A 29 18.27 3.98 13.76
N GLU A 30 19.08 4.72 13.00
CA GLU A 30 18.66 6.02 12.44
C GLU A 30 18.34 6.03 10.92
N VAL A 31 18.44 4.91 10.20
CA VAL A 31 18.35 4.93 8.72
C VAL A 31 16.94 4.78 8.17
N VAL A 32 15.93 4.39 8.98
CA VAL A 32 14.60 4.01 8.48
C VAL A 32 13.66 5.19 8.24
N GLU A 33 13.77 6.30 8.96
CA GLU A 33 12.83 7.44 8.81
C GLU A 33 13.11 8.38 7.63
N ALA A 34 14.35 8.46 7.14
CA ALA A 34 14.72 9.41 6.10
C ALA A 34 14.15 9.07 4.71
N ARG A 35 13.83 7.79 4.43
CA ARG A 35 13.41 7.33 3.10
C ARG A 35 11.91 7.47 2.82
N SER A 36 11.08 7.75 3.80
CA SER A 36 9.62 7.71 3.63
C SER A 36 9.05 8.88 2.80
N PHE A 37 9.81 9.95 2.60
CA PHE A 37 9.40 11.14 1.82
C PHE A 37 10.19 11.28 0.50
N GLU A 38 10.84 10.21 0.06
CA GLU A 38 11.50 10.09 -1.23
C GLU A 38 10.70 9.16 -2.14
N ILE A 39 10.35 9.65 -3.32
CA ILE A 39 9.70 8.88 -4.38
C ILE A 39 10.70 8.65 -5.48
N ASN A 40 10.97 7.40 -5.75
CA ASN A 40 11.90 6.94 -6.76
C ASN A 40 11.18 6.38 -7.99
N ASP A 41 11.93 6.27 -9.09
CA ASP A 41 11.47 5.66 -10.34
C ASP A 41 10.24 6.34 -10.93
N ILE A 42 10.29 7.70 -10.91
CA ILE A 42 9.32 8.56 -11.58
C ILE A 42 9.70 8.67 -13.06
N GLU A 43 9.08 7.83 -13.86
CA GLU A 43 9.30 7.81 -15.30
C GLU A 43 8.36 8.80 -16.00
N ILE A 44 8.94 9.67 -16.81
CA ILE A 44 8.23 10.60 -17.70
C ILE A 44 8.74 10.40 -19.14
N ALA A 45 7.82 10.31 -20.07
CA ALA A 45 8.11 10.28 -21.49
C ALA A 45 7.36 11.43 -22.17
N GLN A 46 8.05 12.24 -22.99
CA GLN A 46 7.46 13.35 -23.73
C GLN A 46 7.98 13.34 -25.17
N PRO A 47 7.16 13.72 -26.18
CA PRO A 47 7.64 13.94 -27.52
C PRO A 47 8.77 14.97 -27.53
N PHE A 48 9.82 14.72 -28.34
CA PHE A 48 10.91 15.66 -28.54
C PHE A 48 10.62 16.46 -29.81
N GLU A 49 9.97 17.62 -29.61
CA GLU A 49 9.55 18.53 -30.69
C GLU A 49 10.32 19.86 -30.64
N ILE A 50 10.10 20.74 -31.60
CA ILE A 50 10.80 22.05 -31.74
C ILE A 50 10.67 22.90 -30.46
N ASN A 51 9.54 22.79 -29.74
CA ASN A 51 9.26 23.52 -28.51
C ASN A 51 9.51 22.68 -27.24
N PHE A 52 10.35 21.64 -27.33
CA PHE A 52 10.67 20.81 -26.16
C PHE A 52 11.38 21.63 -25.08
N ASP A 53 10.88 21.50 -23.85
CA ASP A 53 11.45 22.15 -22.68
C ASP A 53 11.67 21.09 -21.57
N LYS A 54 12.92 20.78 -21.31
CA LYS A 54 13.35 19.82 -20.29
C LYS A 54 12.81 20.20 -18.90
N ASN A 55 12.73 21.49 -18.57
CA ASN A 55 12.24 21.92 -17.27
C ASN A 55 10.75 21.58 -17.09
N LYS A 56 9.94 21.69 -18.14
CA LYS A 56 8.53 21.27 -18.10
C LYS A 56 8.40 19.77 -17.84
N VAL A 57 9.30 18.94 -18.39
CA VAL A 57 9.31 17.50 -18.16
C VAL A 57 9.65 17.19 -16.70
N ILE A 58 10.65 17.86 -16.14
CA ILE A 58 11.01 17.75 -14.70
C ILE A 58 9.84 18.21 -13.83
N ASP A 59 9.17 19.29 -14.19
CA ASP A 59 7.98 19.80 -13.48
C ASP A 59 6.82 18.79 -13.47
N LEU A 60 6.60 18.06 -14.56
CA LEU A 60 5.66 16.93 -14.61
C LEU A 60 6.11 15.80 -13.65
N GLY A 61 7.40 15.54 -13.59
CA GLY A 61 7.99 14.59 -12.64
C GLY A 61 7.72 14.97 -11.19
N PHE A 62 7.92 16.24 -10.82
CA PHE A 62 7.60 16.72 -9.47
C PHE A 62 6.11 16.57 -9.15
N LYS A 63 5.24 16.89 -10.10
CA LYS A 63 3.80 16.73 -9.93
C LYS A 63 3.41 15.26 -9.72
N LYS A 64 3.94 14.35 -10.55
CA LYS A 64 3.68 12.90 -10.43
C LYS A 64 4.19 12.34 -9.10
N ALA A 65 5.43 12.69 -8.71
CA ALA A 65 6.01 12.27 -7.43
C ALA A 65 5.23 12.80 -6.22
N PHE A 66 4.77 14.06 -6.27
CA PHE A 66 3.96 14.65 -5.22
C PHE A 66 2.64 13.88 -5.02
N PHE A 67 1.90 13.60 -6.09
CA PHE A 67 0.66 12.86 -5.98
C PHE A 67 0.89 11.42 -5.51
N GLU A 68 1.95 10.75 -5.98
CA GLU A 68 2.31 9.41 -5.53
C GLU A 68 2.61 9.38 -4.02
N LEU A 69 3.40 10.36 -3.52
CA LEU A 69 3.66 10.50 -2.10
C LEU A 69 2.38 10.79 -1.31
N VAL A 70 1.63 11.81 -1.70
CA VAL A 70 0.49 12.28 -0.91
C VAL A 70 -0.64 11.26 -0.92
N TYR A 71 -0.90 10.57 -2.03
CA TYR A 71 -1.88 9.49 -2.08
C TYR A 71 -1.50 8.30 -1.19
N SER A 72 -0.21 8.06 -0.96
CA SER A 72 0.21 7.05 0.03
C SER A 72 -0.06 7.47 1.48
N LEU A 73 -0.12 8.78 1.75
CA LEU A 73 -0.32 9.33 3.09
C LEU A 73 -1.79 9.52 3.48
N ILE A 74 -2.68 9.77 2.50
CA ILE A 74 -4.06 10.21 2.76
C ILE A 74 -5.08 9.18 2.29
N LYS A 75 -6.29 9.25 2.84
CA LYS A 75 -7.42 8.39 2.44
C LYS A 75 -8.06 8.88 1.14
N SER A 76 -8.69 7.98 0.40
CA SER A 76 -9.28 8.26 -0.91
C SER A 76 -10.34 9.39 -0.93
N PRO A 77 -11.18 9.60 0.10
CA PRO A 77 -12.10 10.74 0.14
C PRO A 77 -11.41 12.11 0.14
N ASP A 78 -10.15 12.16 0.58
CA ASP A 78 -9.38 13.40 0.66
C ASP A 78 -8.64 13.73 -0.65
N PHE A 79 -8.59 12.82 -1.62
CA PHE A 79 -7.87 13.04 -2.89
C PHE A 79 -8.33 14.32 -3.60
N LYS A 80 -9.65 14.55 -3.65
CA LYS A 80 -10.24 15.76 -4.28
C LYS A 80 -9.79 17.09 -3.63
N LYS A 81 -9.41 17.06 -2.34
CA LYS A 81 -8.95 18.27 -1.64
C LYS A 81 -7.59 18.77 -2.12
N ILE A 82 -6.81 17.90 -2.78
CA ILE A 82 -5.45 18.21 -3.23
C ILE A 82 -5.31 18.30 -4.75
N ASP A 83 -6.32 17.93 -5.54
CA ASP A 83 -6.24 17.89 -7.02
C ASP A 83 -5.86 19.23 -7.66
N ASN A 84 -6.25 20.35 -7.05
CA ASN A 84 -6.04 21.71 -7.56
C ASN A 84 -4.76 22.39 -7.04
N ILE A 85 -3.79 21.62 -6.52
CA ILE A 85 -2.51 22.20 -6.05
C ILE A 85 -1.73 22.81 -7.20
N LYS A 86 -1.17 24.02 -6.97
CA LYS A 86 -0.34 24.70 -7.97
C LYS A 86 1.06 24.12 -8.01
N LEU A 87 1.67 24.05 -9.20
CA LEU A 87 3.03 23.54 -9.38
C LEU A 87 4.07 24.26 -8.49
N ASN A 88 3.97 25.60 -8.37
CA ASN A 88 4.91 26.36 -7.52
C ASN A 88 4.83 25.96 -6.04
N GLU A 89 3.65 25.55 -5.58
CA GLU A 89 3.48 25.07 -4.21
C GLU A 89 4.13 23.68 -4.06
N ILE A 90 3.96 22.77 -5.04
CA ILE A 90 4.68 21.49 -5.09
C ILE A 90 6.18 21.71 -5.06
N LYS A 91 6.71 22.57 -5.95
CA LYS A 91 8.16 22.89 -6.03
C LYS A 91 8.69 23.43 -4.71
N SER A 92 7.91 24.21 -3.98
CA SER A 92 8.33 24.73 -2.66
C SER A 92 8.49 23.63 -1.60
N MET A 93 7.85 22.47 -1.79
CA MET A 93 7.94 21.31 -0.88
C MET A 93 9.02 20.31 -1.30
N VAL A 94 9.53 20.37 -2.54
CA VAL A 94 10.69 19.57 -2.97
C VAL A 94 11.92 20.03 -2.18
N GLU A 95 12.66 19.07 -1.64
CA GLU A 95 13.92 19.28 -0.93
C GLU A 95 15.09 19.05 -1.86
N THR A 96 15.13 17.90 -2.52
CA THR A 96 16.14 17.54 -3.51
C THR A 96 15.51 16.68 -4.60
N PHE A 97 16.16 16.60 -5.75
CA PHE A 97 15.81 15.63 -6.80
C PHE A 97 17.06 15.15 -7.52
N SER A 98 16.97 13.98 -8.14
CA SER A 98 18.03 13.40 -8.95
C SER A 98 17.46 12.88 -10.28
N ILE A 99 18.24 13.00 -11.35
CA ILE A 99 17.97 12.34 -12.62
C ILE A 99 18.76 11.04 -12.60
N LYS A 100 18.07 9.91 -12.57
CA LYS A 100 18.68 8.58 -12.54
C LYS A 100 19.03 8.09 -13.93
N GLU A 101 18.16 8.35 -14.88
CA GLU A 101 18.32 7.97 -16.29
C GLU A 101 17.72 9.05 -17.18
N GLU A 102 18.38 9.33 -18.29
CA GLU A 102 17.94 10.26 -19.33
C GLU A 102 18.29 9.68 -20.69
N LYS A 103 17.32 9.59 -21.61
CA LYS A 103 17.56 9.09 -22.96
C LYS A 103 16.61 9.69 -24.00
N PHE A 104 17.10 9.73 -25.24
CA PHE A 104 16.33 10.10 -26.42
C PHE A 104 16.18 8.87 -27.30
N VAL A 105 14.96 8.39 -27.46
CA VAL A 105 14.65 7.21 -28.27
C VAL A 105 13.34 7.45 -29.00
N ASP A 106 13.26 7.10 -30.28
CA ASP A 106 12.06 7.18 -31.12
C ASP A 106 11.33 8.54 -31.02
N GLN A 107 12.09 9.63 -31.20
CA GLN A 107 11.59 11.01 -31.11
C GLN A 107 10.91 11.36 -29.77
N LYS A 108 11.24 10.64 -28.72
CA LYS A 108 10.78 10.90 -27.34
C LYS A 108 11.96 11.10 -26.42
N TYR A 109 11.78 12.01 -25.50
CA TYR A 109 12.66 12.19 -24.36
C TYR A 109 12.09 11.40 -23.18
N TYR A 110 12.90 10.52 -22.61
CA TYR A 110 12.61 9.73 -21.43
C TYR A 110 13.48 10.18 -20.28
N VAL A 111 12.90 10.33 -19.10
CA VAL A 111 13.64 10.62 -17.89
C VAL A 111 13.09 9.80 -16.71
N ASN A 112 14.00 9.28 -15.89
CA ASN A 112 13.68 8.67 -14.60
C ASN A 112 14.20 9.55 -13.48
N LEU A 113 13.32 9.98 -12.58
CA LEU A 113 13.61 10.91 -11.48
C LEU A 113 13.44 10.22 -10.13
N GLY A 114 14.33 10.60 -9.19
CA GLY A 114 14.08 10.49 -7.77
C GLY A 114 13.77 11.87 -7.19
N VAL A 115 12.72 11.99 -6.38
CA VAL A 115 12.29 13.27 -5.78
C VAL A 115 12.11 13.11 -4.28
N SER A 116 12.81 13.91 -3.50
CA SER A 116 12.69 13.97 -2.04
C SER A 116 11.92 15.22 -1.63
N PHE A 117 10.95 15.05 -0.72
CA PHE A 117 10.09 16.12 -0.23
C PHE A 117 10.38 16.44 1.23
N ASN A 118 10.25 17.70 1.59
CA ASN A 118 10.35 18.16 2.97
C ASN A 118 9.11 17.73 3.78
N LYS A 119 9.30 16.77 4.69
CA LYS A 119 8.25 16.19 5.53
C LYS A 119 7.42 17.24 6.26
N LYS A 120 8.08 18.25 6.87
CA LYS A 120 7.40 19.32 7.62
C LYS A 120 6.49 20.17 6.72
N LYS A 121 6.95 20.47 5.48
CA LYS A 121 6.16 21.24 4.51
C LYS A 121 4.97 20.45 4.00
N ILE A 122 5.14 19.14 3.70
CA ILE A 122 4.04 18.24 3.32
C ILE A 122 2.99 18.19 4.43
N PHE A 123 3.39 17.92 5.67
CA PHE A 123 2.44 17.83 6.79
C PHE A 123 1.71 19.15 7.02
N ARG A 124 2.41 20.28 6.99
CA ARG A 124 1.78 21.60 7.10
C ARG A 124 0.78 21.88 5.96
N TYR A 125 1.06 21.40 4.74
CA TYR A 125 0.14 21.51 3.61
C TYR A 125 -1.13 20.67 3.87
N LEU A 126 -1.00 19.43 4.31
CA LEU A 126 -2.14 18.55 4.64
C LEU A 126 -2.97 19.11 5.80
N GLU A 127 -2.33 19.62 6.85
CA GLU A 127 -2.98 20.25 8.00
C GLU A 127 -3.84 21.44 7.57
N LYS A 128 -3.34 22.33 6.70
CA LYS A 128 -4.11 23.45 6.12
C LYS A 128 -5.34 23.00 5.35
N LYS A 129 -5.36 21.75 4.85
CA LYS A 129 -6.50 21.15 4.16
C LYS A 129 -7.41 20.34 5.07
N ASN A 130 -7.15 20.32 6.39
CA ASN A 130 -7.81 19.45 7.37
C ASN A 130 -7.75 17.97 6.96
N ILE A 131 -6.57 17.52 6.54
CA ILE A 131 -6.29 16.13 6.17
C ILE A 131 -5.33 15.54 7.21
N PHE A 132 -5.71 14.40 7.80
CA PHE A 132 -4.90 13.66 8.75
C PHE A 132 -4.10 12.58 8.00
N PRO A 133 -2.76 12.72 7.93
CA PRO A 133 -1.93 11.74 7.23
C PRO A 133 -1.77 10.45 8.03
N SER A 134 -1.54 9.36 7.34
CA SER A 134 -1.13 8.08 7.91
C SER A 134 0.38 7.87 7.77
N GLN A 135 0.91 6.88 8.49
CA GLN A 135 2.27 6.38 8.25
C GLN A 135 2.31 5.61 6.93
N ILE A 136 3.42 5.72 6.19
CA ILE A 136 3.66 4.94 4.97
C ILE A 136 4.19 3.55 5.37
N LEU A 137 3.29 2.68 5.83
CA LEU A 137 3.61 1.32 6.24
C LEU A 137 3.11 0.34 5.18
N LYS A 138 4.02 -0.15 4.35
CA LYS A 138 3.71 -1.21 3.38
C LYS A 138 3.54 -2.53 4.11
N GLN A 139 2.45 -3.25 3.80
CA GLN A 139 2.10 -4.50 4.44
C GLN A 139 1.56 -5.50 3.44
N GLN A 140 1.88 -6.78 3.65
CA GLN A 140 1.30 -7.88 2.87
C GLN A 140 0.05 -8.42 3.54
N PHE A 141 -1.02 -8.58 2.75
CA PHE A 141 -2.27 -9.21 3.16
C PHE A 141 -2.59 -10.39 2.25
N LEU A 142 -3.05 -11.49 2.83
CA LEU A 142 -3.75 -12.52 2.07
C LEU A 142 -5.12 -12.00 1.69
N PHE A 143 -5.47 -12.00 0.41
CA PHE A 143 -6.80 -11.58 -0.05
C PHE A 143 -7.55 -12.75 -0.67
N ILE A 144 -8.68 -13.11 -0.07
CA ILE A 144 -9.56 -14.20 -0.50
C ILE A 144 -10.91 -13.62 -0.97
N PRO A 145 -11.08 -13.33 -2.26
CA PRO A 145 -12.38 -12.97 -2.83
C PRO A 145 -13.21 -14.23 -3.08
N ILE A 146 -14.45 -14.25 -2.61
CA ILE A 146 -15.39 -15.34 -2.81
C ILE A 146 -16.65 -14.76 -3.42
N ILE A 147 -16.98 -15.11 -4.65
CA ILE A 147 -18.26 -14.75 -5.26
C ILE A 147 -19.27 -15.85 -4.96
N ILE A 148 -20.41 -15.43 -4.42
CA ILE A 148 -21.56 -16.27 -4.10
C ILE A 148 -22.70 -15.84 -5.01
N ASN A 149 -23.10 -16.73 -5.91
CA ASN A 149 -24.27 -16.51 -6.77
C ASN A 149 -25.49 -17.08 -6.05
N GLU A 150 -26.28 -16.21 -5.44
CA GLU A 150 -27.46 -16.60 -4.66
C GLU A 150 -28.53 -17.28 -5.53
N ASN A 151 -28.67 -16.89 -6.81
CA ASN A 151 -29.64 -17.46 -7.73
C ASN A 151 -29.28 -18.87 -8.21
N ALA A 152 -27.97 -19.10 -8.41
CA ALA A 152 -27.47 -20.38 -8.93
C ALA A 152 -26.97 -21.32 -7.83
N ASN A 153 -27.00 -20.88 -6.58
CA ASN A 153 -26.48 -21.58 -5.40
C ASN A 153 -25.05 -22.14 -5.64
N ASN A 154 -24.20 -21.34 -6.24
CA ASN A 154 -22.80 -21.71 -6.52
C ASN A 154 -21.81 -20.65 -6.08
N ILE A 155 -20.54 -21.06 -5.95
CA ILE A 155 -19.45 -20.19 -5.56
C ILE A 155 -18.34 -20.17 -6.61
N SER A 156 -17.66 -19.04 -6.73
CA SER A 156 -16.46 -18.84 -7.55
C SER A 156 -15.34 -18.25 -6.69
N ILE A 157 -14.16 -18.89 -6.67
CA ILE A 157 -13.08 -18.51 -5.74
C ILE A 157 -11.77 -18.23 -6.49
N PHE A 158 -11.33 -19.12 -7.37
CA PHE A 158 -10.02 -19.05 -8.05
C PHE A 158 -10.15 -18.55 -9.50
N SER A 159 -9.64 -19.31 -10.47
CA SER A 159 -9.64 -18.96 -11.89
C SER A 159 -11.02 -18.68 -12.48
N ASN A 160 -12.08 -19.21 -11.90
CA ASN A 160 -13.47 -18.90 -12.27
C ASN A 160 -14.04 -17.64 -11.61
N ASN A 161 -13.25 -16.94 -10.78
CA ASN A 161 -13.63 -15.70 -10.12
C ASN A 161 -12.98 -14.50 -10.85
N PRO A 162 -13.76 -13.64 -11.54
CA PRO A 162 -13.20 -12.52 -12.27
C PRO A 162 -12.49 -11.50 -11.39
N ILE A 163 -12.86 -11.34 -10.11
CA ILE A 163 -12.16 -10.46 -9.18
C ILE A 163 -10.78 -11.03 -8.86
N TYR A 164 -10.68 -12.32 -8.57
CA TYR A 164 -9.40 -12.99 -8.33
C TYR A 164 -8.46 -12.83 -9.54
N VAL A 165 -8.93 -13.11 -10.75
CA VAL A 165 -8.14 -13.07 -11.99
C VAL A 165 -7.64 -11.66 -12.32
N ASN A 166 -8.41 -10.61 -11.96
CA ASN A 166 -8.10 -9.24 -12.33
C ASN A 166 -7.49 -8.42 -11.18
N TRP A 167 -7.47 -8.93 -9.95
CA TRP A 167 -7.08 -8.16 -8.76
C TRP A 167 -5.74 -7.47 -8.88
N ASN A 168 -4.69 -8.20 -9.22
CA ASN A 168 -3.33 -7.67 -9.26
C ASN A 168 -2.95 -6.99 -10.59
N LYS A 169 -3.85 -6.93 -11.59
CA LYS A 169 -3.56 -6.30 -12.88
C LYS A 169 -3.46 -4.77 -12.82
N THR A 170 -4.11 -4.14 -11.82
CA THR A 170 -4.25 -2.68 -11.71
C THR A 170 -3.69 -2.12 -10.41
N ASN A 171 -2.47 -2.54 -10.04
CA ASN A 171 -1.83 -2.02 -8.83
C ASN A 171 -1.24 -0.62 -9.08
N LYS A 172 -1.46 0.30 -8.14
CA LYS A 172 -0.93 1.67 -8.18
C LYS A 172 0.27 1.78 -7.24
N LYS A 173 1.31 2.51 -7.62
CA LYS A 173 2.56 2.63 -6.84
C LYS A 173 2.35 3.19 -5.43
N TYR A 174 1.34 4.03 -5.24
CA TYR A 174 1.01 4.63 -3.94
C TYR A 174 0.26 3.70 -2.98
N GLN A 175 -0.15 2.51 -3.42
CA GLN A 175 -0.81 1.54 -2.56
C GLN A 175 0.17 0.97 -1.53
N LEU A 176 -0.30 0.83 -0.28
CA LEU A 176 0.46 0.34 0.85
C LEU A 176 0.25 -1.15 1.09
N ILE A 177 -0.86 -1.70 0.60
CA ILE A 177 -1.19 -3.11 0.74
C ILE A 177 -0.69 -3.88 -0.48
N ASN A 178 0.16 -4.88 -0.21
CA ASN A 178 0.54 -5.91 -1.17
C ASN A 178 -0.38 -7.11 -0.99
N TYR A 179 -1.13 -7.46 -2.04
CA TYR A 179 -2.08 -8.57 -1.99
C TYR A 179 -1.44 -9.87 -2.46
N LEU A 180 -1.38 -10.86 -1.56
CA LEU A 180 -1.16 -12.25 -1.91
C LEU A 180 -2.53 -12.90 -2.16
N LEU A 181 -2.73 -13.47 -3.33
CA LEU A 181 -3.93 -14.28 -3.62
C LEU A 181 -3.66 -15.73 -3.23
N PRO A 182 -4.68 -16.46 -2.75
CA PRO A 182 -4.52 -17.88 -2.42
C PRO A 182 -4.21 -18.70 -3.68
N SER A 183 -3.42 -19.76 -3.51
CA SER A 183 -3.23 -20.76 -4.56
C SER A 183 -4.52 -21.55 -4.78
N GLU A 184 -4.74 -22.04 -5.99
CA GLU A 184 -5.86 -22.93 -6.25
C GLU A 184 -5.71 -24.24 -5.47
N ASP A 185 -6.68 -24.52 -4.59
CA ASP A 185 -6.72 -25.67 -3.71
C ASP A 185 -8.15 -26.24 -3.67
N LEU A 186 -8.29 -27.52 -4.04
CA LEU A 186 -9.58 -28.22 -4.05
C LEU A 186 -10.10 -28.47 -2.62
N GLU A 187 -9.22 -28.64 -1.64
CA GLU A 187 -9.63 -28.82 -0.25
C GLU A 187 -10.25 -27.53 0.28
N ASP A 188 -9.62 -26.38 0.02
CA ASP A 188 -10.15 -25.07 0.39
C ASP A 188 -11.50 -24.79 -0.30
N LEU A 189 -11.60 -25.13 -1.59
CA LEU A 189 -12.86 -24.99 -2.34
C LEU A 189 -13.98 -25.82 -1.73
N ASN A 190 -13.73 -27.10 -1.39
CA ASN A 190 -14.71 -27.99 -0.80
C ASN A 190 -15.11 -27.53 0.61
N LEU A 191 -14.12 -27.13 1.42
CA LEU A 191 -14.36 -26.61 2.77
C LEU A 191 -15.28 -25.37 2.74
N ILE A 192 -15.04 -24.44 1.81
CA ILE A 192 -15.88 -23.23 1.68
C ILE A 192 -17.29 -23.61 1.20
N LYS A 193 -17.42 -24.58 0.27
CA LYS A 193 -18.73 -25.08 -0.18
C LYS A 193 -19.54 -25.69 0.96
N GLU A 194 -18.91 -26.50 1.80
CA GLU A 194 -19.56 -27.12 2.97
C GLU A 194 -20.05 -26.10 4.00
N LYS A 195 -19.39 -24.93 4.06
CA LYS A 195 -19.73 -23.84 5.00
C LYS A 195 -20.65 -22.78 4.40
N LEU A 196 -21.19 -22.99 3.20
CA LEU A 196 -21.93 -21.96 2.47
C LEU A 196 -23.11 -21.38 3.28
N ASP A 197 -23.87 -22.22 3.98
CA ASP A 197 -25.02 -21.80 4.78
C ASP A 197 -24.65 -20.89 5.97
N VAL A 198 -23.41 -20.96 6.44
CA VAL A 198 -22.89 -20.18 7.56
C VAL A 198 -21.71 -19.30 7.17
N ILE A 199 -21.50 -19.06 5.88
CA ILE A 199 -20.30 -18.44 5.32
C ILE A 199 -20.03 -17.04 5.90
N GLU A 200 -21.07 -16.29 6.22
CA GLU A 200 -20.94 -14.95 6.78
C GLU A 200 -20.35 -14.97 8.19
N THR A 201 -20.56 -16.02 8.94
CA THR A 201 -20.02 -16.18 10.30
C THR A 201 -18.80 -17.10 10.35
N TYR A 202 -18.51 -17.82 9.26
CA TYR A 202 -17.41 -18.77 9.19
C TYR A 202 -16.06 -18.09 9.46
N ASP A 203 -15.26 -18.76 10.29
CA ASP A 203 -13.90 -18.38 10.60
C ASP A 203 -12.92 -19.02 9.59
N PHE A 204 -12.37 -18.24 8.70
CA PHE A 204 -11.45 -18.68 7.65
C PHE A 204 -10.03 -19.04 8.16
N ASN A 205 -9.81 -19.17 9.45
CA ASN A 205 -8.51 -19.46 10.06
C ASN A 205 -7.85 -20.72 9.50
N GLU A 206 -8.62 -21.75 9.16
CA GLU A 206 -8.12 -23.00 8.63
C GLU A 206 -7.42 -22.81 7.28
N ILE A 207 -7.96 -21.93 6.44
CA ILE A 207 -7.39 -21.55 5.15
C ILE A 207 -6.24 -20.53 5.33
N THR A 208 -6.46 -19.47 6.12
CA THR A 208 -5.51 -18.37 6.23
C THR A 208 -4.20 -18.77 6.90
N LYS A 209 -4.23 -19.70 7.85
CA LYS A 209 -3.03 -20.22 8.53
C LYS A 209 -2.03 -20.90 7.60
N LYS A 210 -2.48 -21.48 6.48
CA LYS A 210 -1.61 -22.11 5.47
C LYS A 210 -0.60 -21.12 4.86
N TYR A 211 -0.92 -19.82 4.87
CA TYR A 211 -0.11 -18.76 4.24
C TYR A 211 0.88 -18.07 5.17
N PHE A 212 0.86 -18.37 6.46
CA PHE A 212 1.76 -17.79 7.48
C PHE A 212 1.77 -16.25 7.51
N LEU A 213 0.68 -15.61 7.06
CA LEU A 213 0.51 -14.15 7.10
C LEU A 213 -0.32 -13.75 8.33
N LYS A 214 0.07 -12.64 8.96
CA LYS A 214 -0.64 -12.08 10.13
C LYS A 214 -1.91 -11.32 9.73
N ASN A 215 -1.98 -10.90 8.47
CA ASN A 215 -3.07 -10.06 7.98
C ASN A 215 -3.77 -10.75 6.82
N SER A 216 -5.10 -10.73 6.85
CA SER A 216 -5.91 -11.25 5.75
C SER A 216 -7.17 -10.43 5.53
N ILE A 217 -7.67 -10.47 4.30
CA ILE A 217 -8.92 -9.85 3.89
C ILE A 217 -9.75 -10.92 3.19
N ILE A 218 -10.92 -11.22 3.74
CA ILE A 218 -11.89 -12.10 3.13
C ILE A 218 -13.07 -11.27 2.66
N SER A 219 -13.38 -11.30 1.36
CA SER A 219 -14.53 -10.60 0.79
C SER A 219 -15.53 -11.60 0.24
N LEU A 220 -16.69 -11.68 0.89
CA LEU A 220 -17.84 -12.42 0.45
C LEU A 220 -18.68 -11.51 -0.45
N ILE A 221 -18.75 -11.83 -1.74
CA ILE A 221 -19.36 -11.01 -2.78
C ILE A 221 -20.63 -11.71 -3.24
N PHE A 222 -21.76 -11.27 -2.73
CA PHE A 222 -23.07 -11.81 -3.04
C PHE A 222 -23.59 -11.16 -4.31
N LYS A 223 -23.64 -11.94 -5.38
CA LYS A 223 -24.11 -11.52 -6.69
C LYS A 223 -25.62 -11.71 -6.78
N GLY A 224 -26.36 -10.59 -6.69
CA GLY A 224 -27.79 -10.53 -7.01
C GLY A 224 -28.06 -10.21 -8.49
N ASN A 225 -29.33 -9.99 -8.84
CA ASN A 225 -29.73 -9.67 -10.22
C ASN A 225 -29.31 -8.29 -10.68
N ASN A 226 -29.32 -7.28 -9.81
CA ASN A 226 -29.02 -5.88 -10.14
C ASN A 226 -28.25 -5.17 -9.01
N GLU A 227 -27.69 -5.93 -8.11
CA GLU A 227 -26.87 -5.41 -7.03
C GLU A 227 -25.82 -6.44 -6.60
N VAL A 228 -24.75 -5.94 -6.03
CA VAL A 228 -23.69 -6.74 -5.44
C VAL A 228 -23.53 -6.30 -3.98
N ARG A 229 -23.81 -7.20 -3.05
CA ARG A 229 -23.55 -7.00 -1.63
C ARG A 229 -22.19 -7.60 -1.28
N ILE A 230 -21.38 -6.89 -0.52
CA ILE A 230 -20.05 -7.35 -0.15
C ILE A 230 -19.90 -7.28 1.35
N LEU A 231 -19.68 -8.44 1.98
CA LEU A 231 -19.27 -8.55 3.36
C LEU A 231 -17.76 -8.78 3.40
N THR A 232 -17.01 -7.80 3.91
CA THR A 232 -15.56 -7.90 4.04
C THR A 232 -15.16 -8.06 5.50
N LYS A 233 -14.31 -9.04 5.78
CA LYS A 233 -13.64 -9.26 7.06
C LYS A 233 -12.15 -8.95 6.87
N ILE A 234 -11.65 -7.93 7.57
CA ILE A 234 -10.24 -7.55 7.57
C ILE A 234 -9.64 -7.97 8.89
N TYR A 235 -8.76 -8.95 8.85
CA TYR A 235 -8.00 -9.42 10.00
C TYR A 235 -6.65 -8.70 10.04
N ASN A 236 -6.38 -8.02 11.15
CA ASN A 236 -5.10 -7.36 11.40
C ASN A 236 -4.60 -7.79 12.79
N ASN A 237 -3.64 -8.69 12.84
CA ASN A 237 -3.23 -9.39 14.06
C ASN A 237 -4.45 -10.01 14.79
N GLU A 238 -4.79 -9.50 15.97
CA GLU A 238 -5.91 -10.00 16.79
C GLU A 238 -7.24 -9.26 16.54
N ASN A 239 -7.22 -8.19 15.74
CA ASN A 239 -8.40 -7.36 15.48
C ASN A 239 -9.09 -7.80 14.19
N VAL A 240 -10.43 -7.82 14.25
CA VAL A 240 -11.27 -8.07 13.06
C VAL A 240 -12.14 -6.85 12.80
N ILE A 241 -12.05 -6.32 11.58
CA ILE A 241 -12.90 -5.22 11.12
C ILE A 241 -13.86 -5.78 10.08
N ILE A 242 -15.16 -5.62 10.34
CA ILE A 242 -16.21 -6.07 9.41
C ILE A 242 -16.78 -4.85 8.69
N LYS A 243 -16.89 -4.96 7.37
CA LYS A 243 -17.52 -3.97 6.48
C LYS A 243 -18.62 -4.64 5.69
N ASN A 244 -19.71 -3.93 5.47
CA ASN A 244 -20.81 -4.39 4.65
C ASN A 244 -21.21 -3.26 3.69
N ASP A 245 -20.99 -3.49 2.40
CA ASP A 245 -21.19 -2.49 1.35
C ASP A 245 -22.13 -3.07 0.31
N THR A 246 -22.98 -2.22 -0.30
CA THR A 246 -23.90 -2.62 -1.36
C THR A 246 -23.73 -1.70 -2.57
N PHE A 247 -23.50 -2.28 -3.72
CA PHE A 247 -23.34 -1.59 -5.00
C PHE A 247 -24.56 -1.89 -5.87
N LYS A 248 -25.34 -0.87 -6.19
CA LYS A 248 -26.51 -0.98 -7.05
C LYS A 248 -26.14 -0.79 -8.51
N SER A 249 -26.86 -1.43 -9.40
CA SER A 249 -26.71 -1.32 -10.87
C SER A 249 -25.28 -1.73 -11.33
N ILE A 250 -24.69 -2.72 -10.65
CA ILE A 250 -23.37 -3.28 -10.97
C ILE A 250 -23.55 -4.70 -11.50
N ASN A 251 -22.93 -4.96 -12.65
CA ASN A 251 -22.83 -6.29 -13.23
C ASN A 251 -21.37 -6.73 -13.30
N ILE A 252 -20.93 -7.61 -12.42
CA ILE A 252 -19.55 -8.11 -12.35
C ILE A 252 -19.09 -8.92 -13.58
N ASP A 253 -20.01 -9.29 -14.46
CA ASP A 253 -19.68 -9.93 -15.74
C ASP A 253 -19.31 -8.87 -16.81
N ASN A 254 -19.57 -7.58 -16.55
CA ASN A 254 -19.13 -6.46 -17.37
C ASN A 254 -17.77 -5.97 -16.91
N GLU A 255 -16.82 -5.79 -17.82
CA GLU A 255 -15.44 -5.40 -17.50
C GLU A 255 -15.34 -4.02 -16.85
N ILE A 256 -16.17 -3.06 -17.27
CA ILE A 256 -16.16 -1.67 -16.72
C ILE A 256 -16.63 -1.71 -15.26
N ASP A 257 -17.74 -2.41 -15.00
CA ASP A 257 -18.30 -2.53 -13.64
C ASP A 257 -17.38 -3.34 -12.73
N LEU A 258 -16.77 -4.39 -13.25
CA LEU A 258 -15.78 -5.20 -12.53
C LEU A 258 -14.58 -4.36 -12.11
N ASN A 259 -14.01 -3.57 -13.03
CA ASN A 259 -12.87 -2.71 -12.74
C ASN A 259 -13.24 -1.60 -11.74
N PHE A 260 -14.42 -1.01 -11.87
CA PHE A 260 -14.96 -0.06 -10.89
C PHE A 260 -15.07 -0.69 -9.50
N LEU A 261 -15.61 -1.91 -9.40
CA LEU A 261 -15.76 -2.63 -8.14
C LEU A 261 -14.39 -2.93 -7.50
N ILE A 262 -13.44 -3.46 -8.28
CA ILE A 262 -12.08 -3.74 -7.82
C ILE A 262 -11.40 -2.47 -7.29
N GLU A 263 -11.53 -1.34 -7.99
CA GLU A 263 -10.94 -0.08 -7.55
C GLU A 263 -11.57 0.42 -6.23
N ASN A 264 -12.88 0.33 -6.08
CA ASN A 264 -13.57 0.70 -4.84
C ASN A 264 -13.16 -0.19 -3.67
N LEU A 265 -13.04 -1.50 -3.86
CA LEU A 265 -12.58 -2.41 -2.83
C LEU A 265 -11.14 -2.13 -2.42
N LYS A 266 -10.24 -1.91 -3.37
CA LYS A 266 -8.86 -1.51 -3.06
C LYS A 266 -8.79 -0.22 -2.25
N ASN A 267 -9.57 0.80 -2.63
CA ASN A 267 -9.64 2.04 -1.89
C ASN A 267 -10.18 1.82 -0.47
N LEU A 268 -11.23 1.00 -0.31
CA LEU A 268 -11.77 0.64 1.02
C LEU A 268 -10.72 -0.02 1.92
N PHE A 269 -9.92 -0.93 1.37
CA PHE A 269 -8.89 -1.65 2.14
C PHE A 269 -7.73 -0.73 2.48
N GLU A 270 -7.26 0.06 1.53
CA GLU A 270 -6.23 1.08 1.72
C GLU A 270 -6.65 2.13 2.76
N ASP A 271 -7.88 2.64 2.67
CA ASP A 271 -8.40 3.62 3.62
C ASP A 271 -8.55 3.06 5.02
N THR A 272 -8.94 1.78 5.12
CA THR A 272 -9.01 1.08 6.41
C THR A 272 -7.62 0.92 7.02
N TRP A 273 -6.63 0.51 6.22
CA TRP A 273 -5.24 0.40 6.65
C TRP A 273 -4.66 1.74 7.07
N LYS A 274 -4.86 2.79 6.28
CA LYS A 274 -4.43 4.16 6.60
C LYS A 274 -5.08 4.69 7.88
N LYS A 275 -6.37 4.38 8.11
CA LYS A 275 -7.06 4.77 9.34
C LYS A 275 -6.44 4.13 10.57
N LEU A 276 -6.04 2.86 10.50
CA LEU A 276 -5.38 2.15 11.59
C LEU A 276 -3.98 2.73 11.90
N ASN A 277 -3.35 3.36 10.92
CA ASN A 277 -1.99 3.91 11.00
C ASN A 277 -1.97 5.43 10.92
N GLU A 278 -3.07 6.12 11.26
CA GLU A 278 -3.11 7.59 11.32
C GLU A 278 -2.06 8.12 12.30
N ILE A 279 -1.35 9.16 11.88
CA ILE A 279 -0.40 9.87 12.74
C ILE A 279 -1.23 10.75 13.68
N ASN A 280 -1.36 10.34 14.93
CA ASN A 280 -2.00 11.16 15.96
C ASN A 280 -1.08 12.36 16.27
N THR A 281 -1.37 13.49 15.64
CA THR A 281 -0.81 14.79 15.97
C THR A 281 -1.54 15.42 17.17
N SER A 282 -1.94 14.62 18.16
CA SER A 282 -2.40 15.19 19.40
C SER A 282 -1.22 15.91 20.04
N ILE A 283 -1.10 17.20 19.76
CA ILE A 283 -0.28 18.12 20.52
C ILE A 283 -0.76 17.96 21.98
N LYS A 284 0.07 17.36 22.81
CA LYS A 284 -0.08 17.55 24.25
C LYS A 284 0.17 19.04 24.48
N VAL A 285 -0.90 19.80 24.58
CA VAL A 285 -0.84 21.17 25.10
C VAL A 285 -0.40 21.03 26.54
N PRO A 286 0.69 21.63 26.97
CA PRO A 286 1.18 21.56 28.34
C PRO A 286 0.21 22.19 29.33
#